data_baaac3d530be0ff08d1e871cd00dec18
#
_entry.id   baaac3d530be0ff08d1e871cd00dec18
#
_cell.length_a   1.000
_cell.length_b   1.000
_cell.length_c   1.000
_cell.angle_alpha   90.00
_cell.angle_beta   90.00
_cell.angle_gamma   90.00
#
_symmetry.space_group_name_H-M   'P 1'
#
loop_
_entity.id
_entity.type
_entity.pdbx_description
1 polymer ?
#
loop_
_entity_poly.entity_id
_entity_poly.type
_entity_poly.pdbx_seq_one_letter_code
_entity_poly.pdbx_strand_id
1 'polypeptide(L)'
;NLRNAREKEEAAVLAKNEQLRANLLRSISHDLRTPLTSISGNADTLLHSYDMLDEQTRKQIFTDIHDDAQWLTELVENLLSITKIADGSVKLRLSDQVVDDIVSEALRHIDRRSTEHHITVDCGDVPLLIRVDAGLIVQVLINLVNNAVKYTTAGSNICITAIQQKKAVEICVSDNGPGIPDELKERVFEMFFAGGNPIGDSRRSLGLGLTLCQAIIHAHHGEITLKN
;
A
#
# COMPACT_ATOMS: atom_id res chain seq x y z
N ASN A 1 1.03 0.31 45.74
CA ASN A 1 0.59 -0.79 44.85
C ASN A 1 0.11 -0.29 43.48
N LEU A 2 -0.71 0.76 43.40
CA LEU A 2 -1.19 1.34 42.11
C LEU A 2 -0.07 1.99 41.28
N ARG A 3 0.86 2.68 41.94
CA ARG A 3 2.00 3.32 41.28
C ARG A 3 2.95 2.30 40.62
N ASN A 4 3.29 1.23 41.34
CA ASN A 4 4.12 0.14 40.82
C ASN A 4 3.44 -0.64 39.68
N ALA A 5 2.11 -0.74 39.68
CA ALA A 5 1.36 -1.34 38.57
C ALA A 5 1.45 -0.48 37.31
N ARG A 6 1.28 0.83 37.46
CA ARG A 6 1.36 1.81 36.35
C ARG A 6 2.75 1.89 35.75
N GLU A 7 3.80 1.95 36.62
CA GLU A 7 5.20 1.94 36.17
C GLU A 7 5.56 0.64 35.39
N LYS A 8 5.01 -0.52 35.81
CA LYS A 8 5.18 -1.78 35.08
C LYS A 8 4.44 -1.79 33.74
N GLU A 9 3.26 -1.21 33.67
CA GLU A 9 2.48 -1.11 32.45
C GLU A 9 3.15 -0.18 31.43
N GLU A 10 3.63 0.99 31.88
CA GLU A 10 4.39 1.92 31.04
C GLU A 10 5.71 1.30 30.53
N ALA A 11 6.43 0.58 31.38
CA ALA A 11 7.64 -0.14 30.99
C ALA A 11 7.34 -1.29 30.00
N ALA A 12 6.23 -2.02 30.17
CA ALA A 12 5.82 -3.06 29.25
C ALA A 12 5.43 -2.50 27.87
N VAL A 13 4.74 -1.36 27.83
CA VAL A 13 4.40 -0.65 26.59
C VAL A 13 5.67 -0.17 25.87
N LEU A 14 6.60 0.41 26.62
CA LEU A 14 7.89 0.87 26.06
C LEU A 14 8.69 -0.31 25.49
N ALA A 15 8.83 -1.39 26.25
CA ALA A 15 9.52 -2.61 25.80
C ALA A 15 8.88 -3.22 24.55
N LYS A 16 7.55 -3.24 24.49
CA LYS A 16 6.80 -3.71 23.32
C LYS A 16 7.07 -2.82 22.09
N ASN A 17 7.11 -1.52 22.26
CA ASN A 17 7.43 -0.57 21.19
C ASN A 17 8.86 -0.74 20.69
N GLU A 18 9.84 -0.90 21.59
CA GLU A 18 11.23 -1.17 21.22
C GLU A 18 11.38 -2.51 20.47
N GLN A 19 10.70 -3.55 20.95
CA GLN A 19 10.68 -4.86 20.26
C GLN A 19 10.05 -4.76 18.86
N LEU A 20 8.97 -4.01 18.72
CA LEU A 20 8.35 -3.74 17.43
C LEU A 20 9.31 -3.00 16.50
N ARG A 21 9.97 -1.93 16.98
CA ARG A 21 10.97 -1.19 16.20
C ARG A 21 12.13 -2.09 15.76
N ALA A 22 12.65 -2.93 16.64
CA ALA A 22 13.74 -3.87 16.30
C ALA A 22 13.31 -4.89 15.25
N ASN A 23 12.11 -5.45 15.37
CA ASN A 23 11.56 -6.39 14.39
C ASN A 23 11.32 -5.70 13.04
N LEU A 24 10.80 -4.46 13.05
CA LEU A 24 10.61 -3.63 11.86
C LEU A 24 11.92 -3.40 11.10
N LEU A 25 12.98 -2.97 11.81
CA LEU A 25 14.29 -2.73 11.21
C LEU A 25 14.89 -4.02 10.61
N ARG A 26 14.68 -5.15 11.25
CA ARG A 26 15.15 -6.45 10.75
C ARG A 26 14.39 -6.86 9.48
N SER A 27 13.08 -6.75 9.47
CA SER A 27 12.25 -7.07 8.30
C SER A 27 12.59 -6.16 7.12
N ILE A 28 12.63 -4.83 7.34
CA ILE A 28 13.02 -3.85 6.32
C ILE A 28 14.40 -4.17 5.75
N SER A 29 15.39 -4.45 6.62
CA SER A 29 16.75 -4.76 6.17
C SER A 29 16.83 -6.01 5.30
N HIS A 30 16.02 -7.03 5.63
CA HIS A 30 15.92 -8.24 4.82
C HIS A 30 15.27 -7.95 3.46
N ASP A 31 14.15 -7.22 3.48
CA ASP A 31 13.34 -6.96 2.30
C ASP A 31 14.02 -5.97 1.33
N LEU A 32 14.83 -5.04 1.85
CA LEU A 32 15.71 -4.19 1.03
C LEU A 32 16.86 -4.97 0.39
N ARG A 33 17.42 -5.96 1.09
CA ARG A 33 18.57 -6.72 0.60
C ARG A 33 18.26 -7.53 -0.65
N THR A 34 17.09 -8.14 -0.72
CA THR A 34 16.70 -9.02 -1.84
C THR A 34 16.73 -8.29 -3.18
N PRO A 35 15.99 -7.19 -3.40
CA PRO A 35 16.04 -6.45 -4.67
C PRO A 35 17.40 -5.80 -4.92
N LEU A 36 18.10 -5.32 -3.90
CA LEU A 36 19.45 -4.79 -4.07
C LEU A 36 20.43 -5.86 -4.58
N THR A 37 20.31 -7.10 -4.09
CA THR A 37 21.13 -8.22 -4.57
C THR A 37 20.76 -8.59 -6.00
N SER A 38 19.47 -8.57 -6.35
CA SER A 38 18.99 -8.80 -7.71
C SER A 38 19.50 -7.73 -8.69
N ILE A 39 19.34 -6.45 -8.33
CA ILE A 39 19.86 -5.32 -9.14
C ILE A 39 21.37 -5.46 -9.35
N SER A 40 22.13 -5.73 -8.27
CA SER A 40 23.57 -5.85 -8.33
C SER A 40 23.99 -7.04 -9.20
N GLY A 41 23.36 -8.21 -9.04
CA GLY A 41 23.66 -9.40 -9.84
C GLY A 41 23.30 -9.23 -11.31
N ASN A 42 22.15 -8.61 -11.61
CA ASN A 42 21.74 -8.31 -12.97
C ASN A 42 22.67 -7.30 -13.64
N ALA A 43 23.07 -6.25 -12.92
CA ALA A 43 24.04 -5.27 -13.42
C ALA A 43 25.42 -5.90 -13.65
N ASP A 44 25.88 -6.79 -12.76
CA ASP A 44 27.14 -7.52 -12.91
C ASP A 44 27.11 -8.44 -14.12
N THR A 45 25.99 -9.13 -14.36
CA THR A 45 25.78 -9.94 -15.57
C THR A 45 25.87 -9.11 -16.84
N LEU A 46 25.27 -7.92 -16.87
CA LEU A 46 25.39 -7.01 -18.01
C LEU A 46 26.83 -6.52 -18.19
N LEU A 47 27.56 -6.21 -17.12
CA LEU A 47 28.94 -5.72 -17.21
C LEU A 47 29.91 -6.76 -17.77
N HIS A 48 29.74 -8.02 -17.42
CA HIS A 48 30.71 -9.07 -17.75
C HIS A 48 30.31 -9.95 -18.95
N SER A 49 29.02 -10.00 -19.29
CA SER A 49 28.50 -10.96 -20.28
C SER A 49 27.62 -10.30 -21.36
N TYR A 50 27.63 -8.98 -21.50
CA TYR A 50 26.74 -8.24 -22.38
C TYR A 50 26.70 -8.77 -23.82
N ASP A 51 27.86 -9.03 -24.41
CA ASP A 51 28.00 -9.50 -25.79
C ASP A 51 27.61 -10.98 -25.98
N MET A 52 27.53 -11.74 -24.90
CA MET A 52 27.13 -13.16 -24.91
C MET A 52 25.62 -13.33 -24.75
N LEU A 53 24.91 -12.30 -24.34
CA LEU A 53 23.46 -12.32 -24.13
C LEU A 53 22.73 -11.93 -25.41
N ASP A 54 21.62 -12.60 -25.70
CA ASP A 54 20.70 -12.16 -26.74
C ASP A 54 19.92 -10.88 -26.33
N GLU A 55 19.33 -10.21 -27.31
CA GLU A 55 18.62 -8.95 -27.08
C GLU A 55 17.43 -9.08 -26.12
N GLN A 56 16.73 -10.22 -26.19
CA GLN A 56 15.58 -10.48 -25.32
C GLN A 56 16.01 -10.64 -23.86
N THR A 57 17.07 -11.39 -23.62
CA THR A 57 17.64 -11.57 -22.27
C THR A 57 18.17 -10.24 -21.71
N ARG A 58 18.87 -9.44 -22.53
CA ARG A 58 19.32 -8.10 -22.10
C ARG A 58 18.14 -7.21 -21.71
N LYS A 59 17.09 -7.18 -22.53
CA LYS A 59 15.88 -6.40 -22.26
C LYS A 59 15.21 -6.86 -20.97
N GLN A 60 15.12 -8.18 -20.72
CA GLN A 60 14.55 -8.71 -19.49
C GLN A 60 15.36 -8.26 -18.27
N ILE A 61 16.71 -8.34 -18.33
CA ILE A 61 17.58 -7.93 -17.22
C ILE A 61 17.40 -6.42 -16.92
N PHE A 62 17.32 -5.58 -17.94
CA PHE A 62 17.05 -4.14 -17.74
C PHE A 62 15.68 -3.91 -17.11
N THR A 63 14.67 -4.65 -17.54
CA THR A 63 13.31 -4.58 -16.95
C THR A 63 13.33 -5.00 -15.49
N ASP A 64 14.01 -6.10 -15.15
CA ASP A 64 14.12 -6.59 -13.77
C ASP A 64 14.82 -5.58 -12.86
N ILE A 65 15.92 -4.95 -13.34
CA ILE A 65 16.61 -3.87 -12.61
C ILE A 65 15.69 -2.68 -12.38
N HIS A 66 14.96 -2.26 -13.43
CA HIS A 66 14.05 -1.13 -13.35
C HIS A 66 12.92 -1.38 -12.33
N ASP A 67 12.29 -2.54 -12.43
CA ASP A 67 11.18 -2.94 -11.58
C ASP A 67 11.61 -3.06 -10.11
N ASP A 68 12.78 -3.64 -9.85
CA ASP A 68 13.34 -3.76 -8.50
C ASP A 68 13.70 -2.39 -7.91
N ALA A 69 14.24 -1.47 -8.73
CA ALA A 69 14.55 -0.10 -8.31
C ALA A 69 13.28 0.71 -8.02
N GLN A 70 12.26 0.58 -8.85
CA GLN A 70 10.97 1.25 -8.64
C GLN A 70 10.30 0.75 -7.35
N TRP A 71 10.28 -0.56 -7.14
CA TRP A 71 9.77 -1.16 -5.94
C TRP A 71 10.48 -0.68 -4.65
N LEU A 72 11.82 -0.54 -4.69
CA LEU A 72 12.60 0.02 -3.58
C LEU A 72 12.21 1.48 -3.29
N THR A 73 11.97 2.27 -4.32
CA THR A 73 11.54 3.66 -4.19
C THR A 73 10.17 3.73 -3.49
N GLU A 74 9.19 2.94 -3.95
CA GLU A 74 7.86 2.86 -3.34
C GLU A 74 7.92 2.39 -1.87
N LEU A 75 8.80 1.42 -1.56
CA LEU A 75 9.02 0.97 -0.19
C LEU A 75 9.47 2.11 0.72
N VAL A 76 10.51 2.84 0.30
CA VAL A 76 11.07 3.95 1.09
C VAL A 76 10.04 5.06 1.27
N GLU A 77 9.30 5.43 0.23
CA GLU A 77 8.26 6.44 0.30
C GLU A 77 7.12 6.05 1.24
N ASN A 78 6.66 4.81 1.17
CA ASN A 78 5.62 4.29 2.07
C ASN A 78 6.09 4.29 3.53
N LEU A 79 7.33 3.86 3.78
CA LEU A 79 7.90 3.84 5.13
C LEU A 79 8.05 5.26 5.71
N LEU A 80 8.55 6.21 4.90
CA LEU A 80 8.65 7.60 5.30
C LEU A 80 7.27 8.23 5.57
N SER A 81 6.27 7.88 4.79
CA SER A 81 4.90 8.37 4.97
C SER A 81 4.30 7.83 6.28
N ILE A 82 4.43 6.53 6.55
CA ILE A 82 3.96 5.91 7.79
C ILE A 82 4.65 6.54 9.01
N THR A 83 5.98 6.69 8.98
CA THR A 83 6.72 7.26 10.11
C THR A 83 6.34 8.70 10.39
N LYS A 84 6.23 9.53 9.36
CA LYS A 84 5.79 10.93 9.50
C LYS A 84 4.38 11.06 10.07
N ILE A 85 3.45 10.19 9.64
CA ILE A 85 2.07 10.18 10.15
C ILE A 85 2.06 9.71 11.60
N ALA A 86 2.78 8.64 11.93
CA ALA A 86 2.83 8.07 13.28
C ALA A 86 3.44 9.04 14.31
N ASP A 87 4.45 9.81 13.91
CA ASP A 87 5.10 10.83 14.77
C ASP A 87 4.26 12.12 14.88
N GLY A 88 3.09 12.20 14.23
CA GLY A 88 2.25 13.40 14.20
C GLY A 88 2.91 14.61 13.53
N SER A 89 4.01 14.40 12.79
CA SER A 89 4.74 15.47 12.10
C SER A 89 4.10 15.91 10.79
N VAL A 90 3.15 15.13 10.28
CA VAL A 90 2.39 15.49 9.08
C VAL A 90 1.35 16.56 9.42
N LYS A 91 1.56 17.75 8.93
CA LYS A 91 0.52 18.77 8.89
C LYS A 91 -0.33 18.53 7.65
N LEU A 92 -1.52 17.95 7.83
CA LEU A 92 -2.48 17.75 6.73
C LEU A 92 -2.80 19.08 6.06
N ARG A 93 -2.76 19.11 4.74
CA ARG A 93 -3.19 20.25 3.91
C ARG A 93 -4.65 20.06 3.54
N LEU A 94 -5.53 20.22 4.53
CA LEU A 94 -6.95 20.01 4.33
C LEU A 94 -7.56 21.10 3.44
N SER A 95 -8.22 20.70 2.37
CA SER A 95 -8.99 21.56 1.47
C SER A 95 -10.28 20.85 1.02
N ASP A 96 -11.27 21.63 0.61
CA ASP A 96 -12.50 21.07 0.09
C ASP A 96 -12.25 20.51 -1.31
N GLN A 97 -12.55 19.23 -1.50
CA GLN A 97 -12.25 18.47 -2.71
C GLN A 97 -13.50 17.73 -3.19
N VAL A 98 -13.64 17.63 -4.50
CA VAL A 98 -14.65 16.78 -5.13
C VAL A 98 -14.13 15.34 -5.20
N VAL A 99 -14.94 14.38 -4.76
CA VAL A 99 -14.51 12.95 -4.72
C VAL A 99 -14.17 12.43 -6.11
N ASP A 100 -14.94 12.81 -7.13
CA ASP A 100 -14.70 12.40 -8.53
C ASP A 100 -13.32 12.83 -9.03
N ASP A 101 -12.85 14.03 -8.64
CA ASP A 101 -11.54 14.54 -9.03
C ASP A 101 -10.43 13.71 -8.38
N ILE A 102 -10.60 13.34 -7.10
CA ILE A 102 -9.66 12.49 -6.36
C ILE A 102 -9.59 11.08 -6.99
N VAL A 103 -10.75 10.49 -7.29
CA VAL A 103 -10.84 9.16 -7.94
C VAL A 103 -10.19 9.21 -9.32
N SER A 104 -10.52 10.23 -10.12
CA SER A 104 -9.95 10.42 -11.45
C SER A 104 -8.43 10.59 -11.42
N GLU A 105 -7.90 11.31 -10.44
CA GLU A 105 -6.46 11.47 -10.25
C GLU A 105 -5.81 10.14 -9.85
N ALA A 106 -6.40 9.38 -8.93
CA ALA A 106 -5.89 8.08 -8.54
C ALA A 106 -5.81 7.12 -9.73
N LEU A 107 -6.84 7.07 -10.57
CA LEU A 107 -6.90 6.18 -11.73
C LEU A 107 -5.82 6.49 -12.79
N ARG A 108 -5.28 7.71 -12.83
CA ARG A 108 -4.15 8.03 -13.73
C ARG A 108 -2.82 7.42 -13.29
N HIS A 109 -2.71 7.04 -12.04
CA HIS A 109 -1.47 6.56 -11.42
C HIS A 109 -1.48 5.08 -11.04
N ILE A 110 -2.52 4.33 -11.41
CA ILE A 110 -2.59 2.89 -11.14
C ILE A 110 -1.65 2.07 -12.04
N ASP A 111 -1.33 0.86 -11.60
CA ASP A 111 -0.48 -0.11 -12.31
C ASP A 111 -1.00 -0.36 -13.75
N ARG A 112 -0.10 -0.49 -14.71
CA ARG A 112 -0.42 -0.81 -16.13
C ARG A 112 -1.19 -2.11 -16.29
N ARG A 113 -1.02 -3.07 -15.38
CA ARG A 113 -1.81 -4.32 -15.36
C ARG A 113 -3.30 -4.08 -15.14
N SER A 114 -3.69 -2.89 -14.69
CA SER A 114 -5.08 -2.49 -14.58
C SER A 114 -5.83 -2.49 -15.93
N THR A 115 -5.13 -2.34 -17.04
CA THR A 115 -5.72 -2.41 -18.39
C THR A 115 -6.31 -3.79 -18.73
N GLU A 116 -5.92 -4.83 -18.00
CA GLU A 116 -6.45 -6.18 -18.11
C GLU A 116 -7.72 -6.40 -17.26
N HIS A 117 -8.14 -5.39 -16.49
CA HIS A 117 -9.28 -5.41 -15.57
C HIS A 117 -10.37 -4.45 -16.03
N HIS A 118 -11.61 -4.72 -15.62
CA HIS A 118 -12.75 -3.83 -15.86
C HIS A 118 -12.94 -2.93 -14.64
N ILE A 119 -12.42 -1.70 -14.70
CA ILE A 119 -12.55 -0.72 -13.62
C ILE A 119 -13.75 0.16 -13.91
N THR A 120 -14.72 0.20 -12.99
CA THR A 120 -15.89 1.07 -13.03
C THR A 120 -15.91 2.02 -11.86
N VAL A 121 -16.44 3.23 -12.08
CA VAL A 121 -16.58 4.27 -11.06
C VAL A 121 -18.04 4.69 -10.99
N ASP A 122 -18.59 4.74 -9.80
CA ASP A 122 -19.94 5.24 -9.53
C ASP A 122 -19.89 6.12 -8.25
N CYS A 123 -19.78 7.42 -8.45
CA CYS A 123 -19.82 8.41 -7.38
C CYS A 123 -21.20 9.09 -7.26
N GLY A 124 -22.21 8.57 -7.99
CA GLY A 124 -23.56 9.15 -8.06
C GLY A 124 -23.64 10.40 -8.95
N ASP A 125 -24.87 10.92 -9.09
CA ASP A 125 -25.15 12.07 -9.99
C ASP A 125 -24.81 13.43 -9.36
N VAL A 126 -24.62 13.49 -8.05
CA VAL A 126 -24.36 14.74 -7.32
C VAL A 126 -22.91 14.75 -6.82
N PRO A 127 -22.12 15.78 -7.17
CA PRO A 127 -20.74 15.88 -6.70
C PRO A 127 -20.64 15.85 -5.17
N LEU A 128 -19.85 14.91 -4.65
CA LEU A 128 -19.59 14.77 -3.21
C LEU A 128 -18.37 15.61 -2.82
N LEU A 129 -18.55 16.49 -1.84
CA LEU A 129 -17.47 17.31 -1.30
C LEU A 129 -16.97 16.75 0.02
N ILE A 130 -15.64 16.63 0.14
CA ILE A 130 -14.96 16.21 1.36
C ILE A 130 -13.81 17.16 1.68
N ARG A 131 -13.52 17.36 2.97
CA ARG A 131 -12.41 18.18 3.42
C ARG A 131 -11.23 17.30 3.83
N VAL A 132 -10.28 17.17 2.92
CA VAL A 132 -9.15 16.22 3.03
C VAL A 132 -7.85 16.80 2.47
N ASP A 133 -6.75 16.12 2.74
CA ASP A 133 -5.51 16.24 1.97
C ASP A 133 -5.62 15.35 0.72
N ALA A 134 -5.86 15.98 -0.43
CA ALA A 134 -6.13 15.27 -1.69
C ALA A 134 -5.02 14.30 -2.06
N GLY A 135 -3.75 14.70 -1.90
CA GLY A 135 -2.60 13.86 -2.26
C GLY A 135 -2.55 12.56 -1.44
N LEU A 136 -2.85 12.65 -0.14
CA LEU A 136 -2.89 11.48 0.72
C LEU A 136 -4.08 10.56 0.42
N ILE A 137 -5.26 11.11 0.13
CA ILE A 137 -6.42 10.27 -0.24
C ILE A 137 -6.23 9.63 -1.62
N VAL A 138 -5.64 10.33 -2.58
CA VAL A 138 -5.22 9.74 -3.87
C VAL A 138 -4.29 8.54 -3.64
N GLN A 139 -3.30 8.66 -2.75
CA GLN A 139 -2.40 7.56 -2.39
C GLN A 139 -3.14 6.36 -1.78
N VAL A 140 -4.16 6.61 -0.93
CA VAL A 140 -5.03 5.54 -0.40
C VAL A 140 -5.73 4.81 -1.54
N LEU A 141 -6.35 5.53 -2.45
CA LEU A 141 -7.08 4.92 -3.58
C LEU A 141 -6.14 4.13 -4.51
N ILE A 142 -4.96 4.67 -4.84
CA ILE A 142 -3.94 3.97 -5.62
C ILE A 142 -3.58 2.64 -4.94
N ASN A 143 -3.31 2.65 -3.63
CA ASN A 143 -2.98 1.43 -2.90
C ASN A 143 -4.12 0.41 -2.92
N LEU A 144 -5.37 0.84 -2.73
CA LEU A 144 -6.53 -0.06 -2.72
C LEU A 144 -6.78 -0.66 -4.11
N VAL A 145 -6.74 0.16 -5.17
CA VAL A 145 -6.95 -0.31 -6.55
C VAL A 145 -5.81 -1.23 -6.99
N ASN A 146 -4.55 -0.89 -6.69
CA ASN A 146 -3.41 -1.74 -7.01
C ASN A 146 -3.48 -3.08 -6.25
N ASN A 147 -3.99 -3.10 -5.02
CA ASN A 147 -4.27 -4.35 -4.31
C ASN A 147 -5.34 -5.17 -5.03
N ALA A 148 -6.46 -4.56 -5.44
CA ALA A 148 -7.50 -5.25 -6.21
C ALA A 148 -6.94 -5.83 -7.51
N VAL A 149 -6.16 -5.06 -8.29
CA VAL A 149 -5.48 -5.55 -9.51
C VAL A 149 -4.53 -6.70 -9.22
N LYS A 150 -3.78 -6.63 -8.13
CA LYS A 150 -2.77 -7.62 -7.78
C LYS A 150 -3.36 -8.95 -7.34
N TYR A 151 -4.46 -8.92 -6.59
CA TYR A 151 -5.05 -10.12 -5.98
C TYR A 151 -6.24 -10.69 -6.77
N THR A 152 -6.51 -10.16 -7.94
CA THR A 152 -7.52 -10.67 -8.88
C THR A 152 -6.88 -11.14 -10.19
N THR A 153 -7.61 -11.94 -10.95
CA THR A 153 -7.16 -12.41 -12.26
C THR A 153 -7.50 -11.40 -13.36
N ALA A 154 -6.78 -11.44 -14.48
CA ALA A 154 -7.12 -10.66 -15.66
C ALA A 154 -8.61 -10.87 -16.05
N GLY A 155 -9.29 -9.80 -16.44
CA GLY A 155 -10.74 -9.79 -16.73
C GLY A 155 -11.62 -9.59 -15.50
N SER A 156 -11.06 -9.48 -14.29
CA SER A 156 -11.85 -9.21 -13.09
C SER A 156 -12.44 -7.81 -13.09
N ASN A 157 -13.56 -7.65 -12.35
CA ASN A 157 -14.22 -6.37 -12.17
C ASN A 157 -13.75 -5.71 -10.88
N ILE A 158 -13.36 -4.44 -10.96
CA ILE A 158 -13.04 -3.58 -9.83
C ILE A 158 -14.00 -2.41 -9.88
N CYS A 159 -14.70 -2.13 -8.78
CA CYS A 159 -15.67 -1.05 -8.71
C CYS A 159 -15.28 -0.07 -7.59
N ILE A 160 -15.25 1.22 -7.94
CA ILE A 160 -15.06 2.32 -6.98
C ILE A 160 -16.40 3.01 -6.84
N THR A 161 -16.94 3.06 -5.63
CA THR A 161 -18.20 3.76 -5.34
C THR A 161 -18.00 4.79 -4.25
N ALA A 162 -18.76 5.88 -4.32
CA ALA A 162 -18.79 6.91 -3.28
C ALA A 162 -20.22 7.25 -2.90
N ILE A 163 -20.51 7.22 -1.60
CA ILE A 163 -21.88 7.43 -1.09
C ILE A 163 -21.83 8.42 0.07
N GLN A 164 -22.73 9.42 0.04
CA GLN A 164 -22.92 10.34 1.15
C GLN A 164 -23.59 9.61 2.32
N GLN A 165 -22.90 9.56 3.45
CA GLN A 165 -23.44 9.14 4.74
C GLN A 165 -23.86 10.38 5.55
N LYS A 166 -24.53 10.17 6.70
CA LYS A 166 -25.07 11.28 7.54
C LYS A 166 -24.02 12.35 7.89
N LYS A 167 -22.78 11.99 8.14
CA LYS A 167 -21.69 12.88 8.57
C LYS A 167 -20.36 12.65 7.85
N ALA A 168 -20.33 11.74 6.88
CA ALA A 168 -19.12 11.35 6.17
C ALA A 168 -19.46 10.98 4.74
N VAL A 169 -18.43 10.82 3.90
CA VAL A 169 -18.53 10.16 2.61
C VAL A 169 -17.85 8.81 2.74
N GLU A 170 -18.53 7.74 2.39
CA GLU A 170 -17.97 6.40 2.28
C GLU A 170 -17.48 6.20 0.85
N ILE A 171 -16.19 5.91 0.71
CA ILE A 171 -15.59 5.53 -0.58
C ILE A 171 -15.24 4.04 -0.46
N CYS A 172 -15.77 3.23 -1.37
CA CYS A 172 -15.55 1.78 -1.38
C CYS A 172 -14.81 1.39 -2.66
N VAL A 173 -13.77 0.58 -2.52
CA VAL A 173 -13.12 -0.14 -3.62
C VAL A 173 -13.45 -1.62 -3.44
N SER A 174 -14.16 -2.19 -4.40
CA SER A 174 -14.57 -3.60 -4.38
C SER A 174 -14.05 -4.34 -5.60
N ASP A 175 -13.72 -5.60 -5.42
CA ASP A 175 -13.30 -6.52 -6.49
C ASP A 175 -14.08 -7.83 -6.40
N ASN A 176 -14.02 -8.63 -7.46
CA ASN A 176 -14.64 -9.96 -7.50
C ASN A 176 -13.60 -11.08 -7.33
N GLY A 177 -12.54 -10.82 -6.60
CA GLY A 177 -11.49 -11.77 -6.29
C GLY A 177 -11.87 -12.81 -5.24
N PRO A 178 -10.90 -13.58 -4.75
CA PRO A 178 -11.13 -14.68 -3.81
C PRO A 178 -11.55 -14.23 -2.39
N GLY A 179 -11.51 -12.92 -2.12
CA GLY A 179 -11.73 -12.36 -0.79
C GLY A 179 -10.60 -12.65 0.20
N ILE A 180 -10.79 -12.24 1.44
CA ILE A 180 -9.83 -12.43 2.53
C ILE A 180 -10.47 -13.31 3.61
N PRO A 181 -9.80 -14.42 4.03
CA PRO A 181 -10.28 -15.25 5.13
C PRO A 181 -10.55 -14.44 6.39
N ASP A 182 -11.65 -14.73 7.08
CA ASP A 182 -12.08 -13.95 8.25
C ASP A 182 -11.01 -13.87 9.35
N GLU A 183 -10.23 -14.93 9.52
CA GLU A 183 -9.12 -15.01 10.48
C GLU A 183 -7.98 -14.00 10.18
N LEU A 184 -7.88 -13.55 8.94
CA LEU A 184 -6.82 -12.63 8.48
C LEU A 184 -7.30 -11.17 8.42
N LYS A 185 -8.61 -10.90 8.44
CA LYS A 185 -9.18 -9.56 8.26
C LYS A 185 -8.67 -8.52 9.27
N GLU A 186 -8.47 -8.91 10.52
CA GLU A 186 -7.92 -8.01 11.53
C GLU A 186 -6.42 -7.74 11.31
N ARG A 187 -5.71 -8.70 10.70
CA ARG A 187 -4.27 -8.65 10.53
C ARG A 187 -3.82 -7.97 9.25
N VAL A 188 -4.69 -7.80 8.25
CA VAL A 188 -4.31 -7.21 6.96
C VAL A 188 -3.83 -5.76 7.05
N PHE A 189 -4.17 -5.07 8.15
CA PHE A 189 -3.68 -3.73 8.45
C PHE A 189 -2.40 -3.70 9.28
N GLU A 190 -1.91 -4.87 9.75
CA GLU A 190 -0.63 -4.97 10.45
C GLU A 190 0.52 -4.72 9.47
N MET A 191 1.55 -4.01 9.92
CA MET A 191 2.76 -3.79 9.12
C MET A 191 3.41 -5.12 8.72
N PHE A 192 3.81 -5.23 7.45
CA PHE A 192 4.48 -6.41 6.88
C PHE A 192 3.63 -7.69 6.87
N PHE A 193 2.32 -7.56 7.05
CA PHE A 193 1.43 -8.68 6.85
C PHE A 193 1.20 -8.88 5.34
N ALA A 194 1.82 -9.92 4.77
CA ALA A 194 1.51 -10.42 3.44
C ALA A 194 0.62 -11.64 3.60
N GLY A 195 -0.66 -11.52 3.31
CA GLY A 195 -1.59 -12.66 3.30
C GLY A 195 -1.06 -13.72 2.34
N GLY A 196 -0.79 -14.93 2.84
CA GLY A 196 -0.08 -16.01 2.15
C GLY A 196 -0.81 -16.64 0.95
N ASN A 197 -1.40 -15.86 0.08
CA ASN A 197 -2.09 -16.36 -1.12
C ASN A 197 -1.16 -16.28 -2.33
N PRO A 198 -0.87 -17.42 -3.04
CA PRO A 198 0.13 -17.51 -4.10
C PRO A 198 -0.31 -16.97 -5.46
N ILE A 199 -1.43 -16.27 -5.55
CA ILE A 199 -1.92 -15.69 -6.80
C ILE A 199 -1.26 -14.33 -6.98
N GLY A 200 -0.14 -14.32 -7.65
CA GLY A 200 0.66 -13.14 -7.91
C GLY A 200 2.07 -13.26 -7.34
N ASP A 201 2.98 -12.53 -7.92
CA ASP A 201 4.40 -12.52 -7.52
C ASP A 201 4.55 -12.06 -6.06
N SER A 202 4.47 -13.01 -5.14
CA SER A 202 4.51 -12.81 -3.68
C SER A 202 5.81 -12.14 -3.20
N ARG A 203 6.81 -12.03 -4.08
CA ARG A 203 8.11 -11.42 -3.80
C ARG A 203 8.04 -9.90 -3.66
N ARG A 204 6.93 -9.25 -4.07
CA ARG A 204 6.84 -7.78 -4.16
C ARG A 204 5.73 -7.17 -3.28
N SER A 205 5.25 -7.86 -2.24
CA SER A 205 4.23 -7.32 -1.33
C SER A 205 4.78 -7.18 0.08
N LEU A 206 5.10 -5.97 0.47
CA LEU A 206 5.65 -5.65 1.80
C LEU A 206 4.61 -5.58 2.91
N GLY A 207 3.33 -5.69 2.58
CA GLY A 207 2.27 -5.52 3.58
C GLY A 207 2.23 -4.11 4.21
N LEU A 208 2.76 -3.09 3.52
CA LEU A 208 2.74 -1.71 3.99
C LEU A 208 1.57 -0.89 3.44
N GLY A 209 1.02 -1.28 2.28
CA GLY A 209 -0.01 -0.50 1.60
C GLY A 209 -1.26 -0.28 2.44
N LEU A 210 -1.84 -1.34 3.01
CA LEU A 210 -3.04 -1.22 3.85
C LEU A 210 -2.75 -0.54 5.19
N THR A 211 -1.58 -0.76 5.79
CA THR A 211 -1.14 -0.04 6.99
C THR A 211 -1.04 1.46 6.72
N LEU A 212 -0.48 1.85 5.56
CA LEU A 212 -0.42 3.25 5.15
C LEU A 212 -1.82 3.83 4.92
N CYS A 213 -2.71 3.09 4.26
CA CYS A 213 -4.11 3.49 4.10
C CYS A 213 -4.76 3.77 5.45
N GLN A 214 -4.61 2.85 6.40
CA GLN A 214 -5.16 3.01 7.75
C GLN A 214 -4.59 4.24 8.46
N ALA A 215 -3.27 4.45 8.40
CA ALA A 215 -2.62 5.61 9.00
C ALA A 215 -3.13 6.94 8.41
N ILE A 216 -3.24 7.01 7.08
CA ILE A 216 -3.75 8.20 6.39
C ILE A 216 -5.20 8.48 6.77
N ILE A 217 -6.08 7.46 6.73
CA ILE A 217 -7.50 7.61 7.05
C ILE A 217 -7.70 8.01 8.50
N HIS A 218 -6.95 7.41 9.45
CA HIS A 218 -6.99 7.80 10.86
C HIS A 218 -6.51 9.24 11.08
N ALA A 219 -5.48 9.69 10.35
CA ALA A 219 -5.03 11.08 10.41
C ALA A 219 -6.11 12.07 9.94
N HIS A 220 -7.01 11.64 9.05
CA HIS A 220 -8.19 12.40 8.60
C HIS A 220 -9.43 12.20 9.50
N HIS A 221 -9.28 11.54 10.67
CA HIS A 221 -10.37 11.19 11.58
C HIS A 221 -11.44 10.29 10.94
N GLY A 222 -11.06 9.53 9.92
CA GLY A 222 -11.90 8.55 9.27
C GLY A 222 -11.67 7.13 9.78
N GLU A 223 -12.42 6.19 9.23
CA GLU A 223 -12.33 4.77 9.52
C GLU A 223 -12.15 3.99 8.21
N ILE A 224 -11.32 2.96 8.22
CA ILE A 224 -11.18 2.02 7.11
C ILE A 224 -11.60 0.64 7.58
N THR A 225 -12.46 -0.01 6.82
CA THR A 225 -13.00 -1.34 7.12
C THR A 225 -12.88 -2.25 5.92
N LEU A 226 -12.88 -3.56 6.15
CA LEU A 226 -12.81 -4.58 5.12
C LEU A 226 -14.02 -5.51 5.23
N LYS A 227 -14.67 -5.76 4.08
CA LYS A 227 -15.80 -6.68 3.92
C LYS A 227 -15.50 -7.64 2.76
N ASN A 228 -16.00 -8.87 2.85
CA ASN A 228 -16.08 -9.80 1.71
C ASN A 228 -17.46 -9.72 1.10
#